data_8df8102cb1d4809e2146f03b5945041c
#
_entry.id   8df8102cb1d4809e2146f03b5945041c
#
_cell.length_a   1.000
_cell.length_b   1.000
_cell.length_c   1.000
_cell.angle_alpha   90.00
_cell.angle_beta   90.00
_cell.angle_gamma   90.00
#
_symmetry.space_group_name_H-M   'P 1'
#
loop_
_entity.id
_entity.type
_entity.pdbx_description
1 polymer ?
#
loop_
_entity_poly.entity_id
_entity_poly.type
_entity_poly.pdbx_seq_one_letter_code
_entity_poly.pdbx_strand_id
1 'polypeptide(L)'
;LADIDIARWMIGAVRDAAAAAGRDPADVRICVAAPMYVGSDWMHMRDQCRWFGGMVGNHVADIVARYGSNGQVPQSLTDYISGRQGYDYNQHGRAGNTHAEFVGDDIVDRFCVLGTAADHIAKLLELKALGVDQFAGYLQHDNKEETLRVYGETIIP
;
A
#
# COMPACT_ATOMS: atom_id res chain seq x y z
N LEU A 1 2.57 -1.07 0.48
CA LEU A 1 1.16 -0.91 0.11
C LEU A 1 0.25 -1.67 1.08
N ALA A 2 -0.99 -1.18 1.27
CA ALA A 2 -1.91 -1.69 2.28
C ALA A 2 -2.95 -2.70 1.74
N ASP A 3 -2.73 -3.25 0.55
CA ASP A 3 -3.59 -4.30 -0.01
C ASP A 3 -3.43 -5.60 0.78
N ILE A 4 -4.55 -6.14 1.27
CA ILE A 4 -4.57 -7.30 2.18
C ILE A 4 -4.12 -8.58 1.48
N ASP A 5 -4.51 -8.80 0.22
CA ASP A 5 -4.16 -10.04 -0.50
C ASP A 5 -2.68 -10.04 -0.90
N ILE A 6 -2.19 -8.89 -1.37
CA ILE A 6 -0.78 -8.72 -1.71
C ILE A 6 0.09 -8.81 -0.45
N ALA A 7 -0.32 -8.17 0.66
CA ALA A 7 0.39 -8.27 1.94
C ALA A 7 0.46 -9.72 2.43
N ARG A 8 -0.65 -10.46 2.38
CA ARG A 8 -0.70 -11.88 2.76
C ARG A 8 0.27 -12.71 1.93
N TRP A 9 0.27 -12.53 0.62
CA TRP A 9 1.18 -13.24 -0.28
C TRP A 9 2.65 -12.92 0.02
N MET A 10 3.00 -11.64 0.16
CA MET A 10 4.38 -11.22 0.44
C MET A 10 4.87 -11.68 1.82
N ILE A 11 4.03 -11.58 2.85
CA ILE A 11 4.35 -12.05 4.20
C ILE A 11 4.57 -13.57 4.20
N GLY A 12 3.71 -14.32 3.49
CA GLY A 12 3.89 -15.77 3.31
C GLY A 12 5.25 -16.10 2.71
N ALA A 13 5.59 -15.47 1.59
CA ALA A 13 6.89 -15.70 0.92
C ALA A 13 8.10 -15.40 1.83
N VAL A 14 8.03 -14.32 2.63
CA VAL A 14 9.10 -13.96 3.58
C VAL A 14 9.22 -15.00 4.69
N ARG A 15 8.10 -15.46 5.25
CA ARG A 15 8.09 -16.45 6.33
C ARG A 15 8.55 -17.83 5.86
N ASP A 16 8.12 -18.25 4.67
CA ASP A 16 8.57 -19.51 4.06
C ASP A 16 10.08 -19.49 3.80
N ALA A 17 10.61 -18.37 3.29
CA ALA A 17 12.04 -18.22 3.09
C ALA A 17 12.83 -18.23 4.41
N ALA A 18 12.31 -17.63 5.47
CA ALA A 18 12.93 -17.65 6.80
C ALA A 18 12.98 -19.08 7.34
N ALA A 19 11.87 -19.84 7.27
CA ALA A 19 11.80 -21.24 7.68
C ALA A 19 12.78 -22.12 6.87
N ALA A 20 12.82 -21.94 5.54
CA ALA A 20 13.74 -22.67 4.67
C ALA A 20 15.22 -22.40 5.00
N ALA A 21 15.53 -21.19 5.52
CA ALA A 21 16.86 -20.82 6.00
C ALA A 21 17.15 -21.26 7.46
N GLY A 22 16.26 -22.02 8.08
CA GLY A 22 16.41 -22.50 9.47
C GLY A 22 16.20 -21.40 10.53
N ARG A 23 15.56 -20.29 10.18
CA ARG A 23 15.21 -19.19 11.11
C ARG A 23 13.76 -19.35 11.58
N ASP A 24 13.47 -18.85 12.79
CA ASP A 24 12.08 -18.73 13.22
C ASP A 24 11.39 -17.62 12.38
N PRO A 25 10.33 -17.93 11.62
CA PRO A 25 9.57 -16.92 10.89
C PRO A 25 9.01 -15.80 11.76
N ALA A 26 8.76 -16.05 13.06
CA ALA A 26 8.26 -15.07 14.00
C ALA A 26 9.31 -14.00 14.37
N ASP A 27 10.61 -14.27 14.17
CA ASP A 27 11.68 -13.30 14.40
C ASP A 27 11.76 -12.22 13.30
N VAL A 28 11.07 -12.44 12.16
CA VAL A 28 11.07 -11.47 11.06
C VAL A 28 9.97 -10.43 11.27
N ARG A 29 10.37 -9.21 11.57
CA ARG A 29 9.46 -8.07 11.72
C ARG A 29 8.90 -7.65 10.36
N ILE A 30 7.59 -7.47 10.30
CA ILE A 30 6.87 -7.06 9.09
C ILE A 30 6.41 -5.62 9.23
N CYS A 31 6.88 -4.77 8.33
CA CYS A 31 6.43 -3.38 8.21
C CYS A 31 5.70 -3.17 6.90
N VAL A 32 4.48 -2.64 6.96
CA VAL A 32 3.72 -2.17 5.79
C VAL A 32 3.82 -0.66 5.72
N ALA A 33 4.15 -0.13 4.54
CA ALA A 33 4.19 1.30 4.28
C ALA A 33 3.15 1.67 3.21
N ALA A 34 2.32 2.70 3.49
CA ALA A 34 1.31 3.21 2.57
C ALA A 34 0.90 4.65 2.92
N PRO A 35 0.36 5.43 1.96
CA PRO A 35 -0.30 6.69 2.28
C PRO A 35 -1.49 6.46 3.21
N MET A 36 -1.69 7.43 4.11
CA MET A 36 -2.85 7.46 4.98
C MET A 36 -3.49 8.85 4.93
N TYR A 37 -4.81 8.92 4.76
CA TYR A 37 -5.56 10.18 4.72
C TYR A 37 -6.87 10.03 5.48
N VAL A 38 -7.02 10.69 6.63
CA VAL A 38 -8.28 10.70 7.39
C VAL A 38 -9.20 11.77 6.84
N GLY A 39 -10.40 11.38 6.41
CA GLY A 39 -11.37 12.30 5.85
C GLY A 39 -12.66 11.61 5.42
N SER A 40 -13.56 12.36 4.76
CA SER A 40 -14.83 11.86 4.23
C SER A 40 -15.04 12.14 2.74
N ASP A 41 -14.24 13.02 2.13
CA ASP A 41 -14.27 13.29 0.69
C ASP A 41 -13.41 12.26 -0.05
N TRP A 42 -14.02 11.17 -0.47
CA TRP A 42 -13.35 10.07 -1.14
C TRP A 42 -12.67 10.47 -2.45
N MET A 43 -13.28 11.34 -3.22
CA MET A 43 -12.69 11.80 -4.48
C MET A 43 -11.40 12.57 -4.21
N HIS A 44 -11.44 13.50 -3.28
CA HIS A 44 -10.27 14.30 -2.91
C HIS A 44 -9.15 13.44 -2.28
N MET A 45 -9.48 12.56 -1.35
CA MET A 45 -8.52 11.65 -0.72
C MET A 45 -7.80 10.77 -1.74
N ARG A 46 -8.56 10.20 -2.70
CA ARG A 46 -7.99 9.40 -3.79
C ARG A 46 -7.01 10.20 -4.64
N ASP A 47 -7.39 11.40 -5.04
CA ASP A 47 -6.53 12.28 -5.85
C ASP A 47 -5.23 12.64 -5.12
N GLN A 48 -5.31 12.92 -3.82
CA GLN A 48 -4.15 13.20 -2.99
C GLN A 48 -3.21 12.01 -2.80
N CYS A 49 -3.71 10.77 -2.86
CA CYS A 49 -2.93 9.55 -2.61
C CYS A 49 -2.61 8.72 -3.88
N ARG A 50 -3.20 9.05 -5.04
CA ARG A 50 -3.03 8.33 -6.33
C ARG A 50 -1.56 8.20 -6.78
N TRP A 51 -0.73 9.18 -6.44
CA TRP A 51 0.70 9.18 -6.74
C TRP A 51 1.42 7.92 -6.27
N PHE A 52 0.95 7.32 -5.18
CA PHE A 52 1.58 6.14 -4.60
C PHE A 52 1.46 4.91 -5.52
N GLY A 53 0.31 4.71 -6.15
CA GLY A 53 0.14 3.68 -7.16
C GLY A 53 1.12 3.86 -8.33
N GLY A 54 1.31 5.09 -8.81
CA GLY A 54 2.32 5.39 -9.83
C GLY A 54 3.74 5.08 -9.37
N MET A 55 4.09 5.45 -8.14
CA MET A 55 5.41 5.23 -7.56
C MET A 55 5.75 3.75 -7.41
N VAL A 56 4.84 2.94 -6.85
CA VAL A 56 5.11 1.51 -6.63
C VAL A 56 5.04 0.67 -7.91
N GLY A 57 4.51 1.23 -9.00
CA GLY A 57 4.36 0.55 -10.29
C GLY A 57 5.66 -0.04 -10.83
N ASN A 58 6.80 0.62 -10.60
CA ASN A 58 8.11 0.08 -11.01
C ASN A 58 8.46 -1.22 -10.29
N HIS A 59 8.21 -1.27 -8.97
CA HIS A 59 8.47 -2.47 -8.16
C HIS A 59 7.51 -3.59 -8.51
N VAL A 60 6.24 -3.26 -8.74
CA VAL A 60 5.24 -4.24 -9.17
C VAL A 60 5.59 -4.81 -10.55
N ALA A 61 6.03 -3.97 -11.49
CA ALA A 61 6.47 -4.43 -12.82
C ALA A 61 7.64 -5.42 -12.72
N ASP A 62 8.62 -5.16 -11.87
CA ASP A 62 9.76 -6.07 -11.66
C ASP A 62 9.30 -7.41 -11.05
N ILE A 63 8.43 -7.39 -10.04
CA ILE A 63 7.86 -8.59 -9.42
C ILE A 63 7.07 -9.40 -10.45
N VAL A 64 6.20 -8.77 -11.23
CA VAL A 64 5.39 -9.44 -12.25
C VAL A 64 6.28 -10.02 -13.35
N ALA A 65 7.30 -9.29 -13.79
CA ALA A 65 8.25 -9.78 -14.81
C ALA A 65 9.02 -11.03 -14.34
N ARG A 66 9.41 -11.09 -13.06
CA ARG A 66 10.18 -12.22 -12.51
C ARG A 66 9.34 -13.44 -12.14
N TYR A 67 8.13 -13.22 -11.62
CA TYR A 67 7.33 -14.27 -10.96
C TYR A 67 5.94 -14.46 -11.58
N GLY A 68 5.49 -13.54 -12.44
CA GLY A 68 4.12 -13.53 -12.98
C GLY A 68 3.78 -14.71 -13.88
N SER A 69 4.77 -15.26 -14.61
CA SER A 69 4.58 -16.37 -15.55
C SER A 69 4.18 -17.69 -14.89
N ASN A 70 4.40 -17.84 -13.59
CA ASN A 70 4.17 -19.10 -12.87
C ASN A 70 2.86 -19.11 -12.06
N GLY A 71 1.99 -18.08 -12.25
CA GLY A 71 0.74 -17.96 -11.48
C GLY A 71 0.95 -17.74 -9.97
N GLN A 72 2.16 -17.39 -9.54
CA GLN A 72 2.51 -17.17 -8.13
C GLN A 72 2.20 -15.75 -7.66
N VAL A 73 2.04 -14.82 -8.59
CA VAL A 73 1.75 -13.42 -8.30
C VAL A 73 0.22 -13.21 -8.31
N PRO A 74 -0.35 -12.53 -7.30
CA PRO A 74 -1.77 -12.21 -7.28
C PRO A 74 -2.22 -11.49 -8.56
N GLN A 75 -3.37 -11.90 -9.12
CA GLN A 75 -3.93 -11.36 -10.37
C GLN A 75 -4.08 -9.83 -10.31
N SER A 76 -4.44 -9.30 -9.14
CA SER A 76 -4.55 -7.86 -8.93
C SER A 76 -3.27 -7.06 -9.22
N LEU A 77 -2.08 -7.66 -9.05
CA LEU A 77 -0.83 -7.04 -9.43
C LEU A 77 -0.59 -7.06 -10.94
N THR A 78 -0.93 -8.16 -11.61
CA THR A 78 -0.78 -8.27 -13.06
C THR A 78 -1.76 -7.35 -13.78
N ASP A 79 -3.01 -7.25 -13.32
CA ASP A 79 -4.02 -6.36 -13.90
C ASP A 79 -3.62 -4.89 -13.70
N TYR A 80 -3.19 -4.53 -12.50
CA TYR A 80 -2.72 -3.18 -12.19
C TYR A 80 -1.60 -2.75 -13.11
N ILE A 81 -0.58 -3.60 -13.31
CA ILE A 81 0.60 -3.20 -14.08
C ILE A 81 0.38 -3.18 -15.60
N SER A 82 -0.64 -3.89 -16.09
CA SER A 82 -0.96 -3.93 -17.52
C SER A 82 -1.35 -2.56 -18.09
N GLY A 83 -1.90 -1.68 -17.27
CA GLY A 83 -2.28 -0.30 -17.65
C GLY A 83 -1.13 0.72 -17.58
N ARG A 84 0.03 0.32 -17.09
CA ARG A 84 1.14 1.25 -16.85
C ARG A 84 1.74 1.78 -18.15
N GLN A 85 1.90 3.12 -18.22
CA GLN A 85 2.61 3.82 -19.29
C GLN A 85 3.78 4.58 -18.69
N GLY A 86 4.99 4.16 -18.87
CA GLY A 86 6.18 4.89 -18.46
C GLY A 86 6.20 5.41 -17.02
N TYR A 87 7.27 6.06 -16.63
CA TYR A 87 7.42 6.71 -15.33
C TYR A 87 8.31 7.94 -15.42
N ASP A 88 7.85 9.10 -14.97
CA ASP A 88 8.61 10.33 -14.91
C ASP A 88 9.13 10.58 -13.48
N TYR A 89 10.44 10.41 -13.29
CA TYR A 89 11.09 10.61 -11.98
C TYR A 89 11.04 12.06 -11.48
N ASN A 90 10.81 13.05 -12.36
CA ASN A 90 10.67 14.45 -11.92
C ASN A 90 9.35 14.73 -11.22
N GLN A 91 8.36 13.84 -11.38
CA GLN A 91 7.05 13.92 -10.74
C GLN A 91 6.89 12.90 -9.60
N HIS A 92 7.98 12.28 -9.18
CA HIS A 92 7.97 11.25 -8.14
C HIS A 92 7.34 11.74 -6.84
N GLY A 93 6.35 11.01 -6.32
CA GLY A 93 5.69 11.29 -5.05
C GLY A 93 4.83 12.57 -5.01
N ARG A 94 4.46 13.15 -6.15
CA ARG A 94 3.62 14.36 -6.22
C ARG A 94 2.17 14.01 -6.46
N ALA A 95 1.25 14.63 -5.72
CA ALA A 95 -0.17 14.62 -6.05
C ALA A 95 -0.39 15.24 -7.45
N GLY A 96 -1.30 14.68 -8.25
CA GLY A 96 -1.61 15.17 -9.59
C GLY A 96 -0.54 14.89 -10.65
N ASN A 97 0.36 13.93 -10.42
CA ASN A 97 1.33 13.54 -11.45
C ASN A 97 0.65 12.79 -12.61
N THR A 98 1.11 13.03 -13.84
CA THR A 98 0.51 12.46 -15.07
C THR A 98 0.76 10.97 -15.24
N HIS A 99 1.84 10.43 -14.67
CA HIS A 99 2.14 9.00 -14.76
C HIS A 99 1.34 8.14 -13.77
N ALA A 100 0.47 8.73 -12.95
CA ALA A 100 -0.49 8.02 -12.11
C ALA A 100 -1.90 7.94 -12.72
N GLU A 101 -2.13 8.50 -13.91
CA GLU A 101 -3.45 8.50 -14.58
C GLU A 101 -3.99 7.08 -14.84
N PHE A 102 -3.12 6.08 -15.03
CA PHE A 102 -3.52 4.69 -15.18
C PHE A 102 -3.98 4.02 -13.88
N VAL A 103 -3.76 4.67 -12.73
CA VAL A 103 -4.10 4.14 -11.41
C VAL A 103 -5.58 4.40 -11.14
N GLY A 104 -6.41 3.37 -11.26
CA GLY A 104 -7.83 3.44 -10.96
C GLY A 104 -8.11 3.70 -9.47
N ASP A 105 -9.31 4.16 -9.16
CA ASP A 105 -9.75 4.42 -7.78
C ASP A 105 -9.70 3.17 -6.91
N ASP A 106 -10.04 2.02 -7.47
CA ASP A 106 -9.97 0.71 -6.81
C ASP A 106 -8.55 0.36 -6.35
N ILE A 107 -7.54 0.72 -7.14
CA ILE A 107 -6.13 0.54 -6.77
C ILE A 107 -5.74 1.48 -5.63
N VAL A 108 -6.18 2.74 -5.68
CA VAL A 108 -5.90 3.70 -4.60
C VAL A 108 -6.53 3.21 -3.29
N ASP A 109 -7.80 2.78 -3.30
CA ASP A 109 -8.52 2.27 -2.14
C ASP A 109 -7.87 1.02 -1.52
N ARG A 110 -7.30 0.17 -2.36
CA ARG A 110 -6.60 -1.04 -1.92
C ARG A 110 -5.20 -0.75 -1.38
N PHE A 111 -4.45 0.15 -2.03
CA PHE A 111 -3.03 0.38 -1.73
C PHE A 111 -2.82 1.35 -0.58
N CYS A 112 -3.78 2.23 -0.31
CA CYS A 112 -3.72 3.27 0.71
C CYS A 112 -4.64 2.96 1.90
N VAL A 113 -4.54 3.75 2.96
CA VAL A 113 -5.46 3.73 4.10
C VAL A 113 -6.22 5.06 4.09
N LEU A 114 -7.45 5.03 3.61
CA LEU A 114 -8.28 6.21 3.38
C LEU A 114 -9.62 6.07 4.12
N GLY A 115 -10.22 7.19 4.51
CA GLY A 115 -11.56 7.24 5.08
C GLY A 115 -11.61 7.85 6.46
N THR A 116 -12.63 7.48 7.23
CA THR A 116 -12.83 7.91 8.62
C THR A 116 -11.86 7.21 9.57
N ALA A 117 -11.77 7.66 10.81
CA ALA A 117 -10.99 6.96 11.84
C ALA A 117 -11.40 5.48 11.99
N ALA A 118 -12.69 5.17 11.85
CA ALA A 118 -13.19 3.79 11.91
C ALA A 118 -12.69 2.94 10.75
N ASP A 119 -12.64 3.49 9.53
CA ASP A 119 -12.10 2.82 8.35
C ASP A 119 -10.61 2.51 8.51
N HIS A 120 -9.86 3.47 9.05
CA HIS A 120 -8.44 3.29 9.37
C HIS A 120 -8.21 2.18 10.40
N ILE A 121 -8.96 2.21 11.51
CA ILE A 121 -8.87 1.18 12.55
C ILE A 121 -9.16 -0.20 11.96
N ALA A 122 -10.24 -0.34 11.18
CA ALA A 122 -10.59 -1.61 10.55
C ALA A 122 -9.46 -2.14 9.66
N LYS A 123 -8.92 -1.30 8.77
CA LYS A 123 -7.82 -1.67 7.87
C LYS A 123 -6.54 -2.05 8.62
N LEU A 124 -6.18 -1.29 9.65
CA LEU A 124 -5.00 -1.58 10.47
C LEU A 124 -5.14 -2.88 11.26
N LEU A 125 -6.35 -3.19 11.76
CA LEU A 125 -6.62 -4.47 12.42
C LEU A 125 -6.54 -5.66 11.45
N GLU A 126 -6.99 -5.51 10.20
CA GLU A 126 -6.81 -6.53 9.17
C GLU A 126 -5.32 -6.78 8.88
N LEU A 127 -4.52 -5.73 8.72
CA LEU A 127 -3.07 -5.85 8.54
C LEU A 127 -2.41 -6.52 9.75
N LYS A 128 -2.79 -6.13 10.96
CA LYS A 128 -2.32 -6.76 12.21
C LYS A 128 -2.65 -8.25 12.27
N ALA A 129 -3.86 -8.65 11.84
CA ALA A 129 -4.26 -10.05 11.80
C ALA A 129 -3.44 -10.89 10.82
N LEU A 130 -2.85 -10.28 9.78
CA LEU A 130 -1.89 -10.92 8.88
C LEU A 130 -0.48 -11.08 9.50
N GLY A 131 -0.23 -10.46 10.65
CA GLY A 131 1.07 -10.44 11.32
C GLY A 131 1.96 -9.27 10.92
N VAL A 132 1.36 -8.14 10.56
CA VAL A 132 2.08 -6.88 10.41
C VAL A 132 2.37 -6.32 11.80
N ASP A 133 3.65 -6.07 12.09
CA ASP A 133 4.12 -5.53 13.37
C ASP A 133 4.12 -4.00 13.39
N GLN A 134 4.29 -3.37 12.24
CA GLN A 134 4.40 -1.92 12.11
C GLN A 134 3.73 -1.42 10.83
N PHE A 135 2.98 -0.32 10.95
CA PHE A 135 2.50 0.46 9.82
C PHE A 135 3.24 1.80 9.75
N ALA A 136 3.80 2.12 8.58
CA ALA A 136 4.48 3.39 8.29
C ALA A 136 3.62 4.21 7.32
N GLY A 137 3.06 5.31 7.79
CA GLY A 137 2.17 6.16 6.99
C GLY A 137 2.91 7.26 6.24
N TYR A 138 2.67 7.39 4.93
CA TYR A 138 3.08 8.57 4.16
C TYR A 138 2.04 9.69 4.33
N LEU A 139 2.53 10.89 4.60
CA LEU A 139 1.73 12.11 4.82
C LEU A 139 1.98 13.17 3.73
N GLN A 140 2.16 12.72 2.48
CA GLN A 140 2.37 13.61 1.33
C GLN A 140 1.03 14.05 0.72
N HIS A 141 0.24 14.80 1.49
CA HIS A 141 -1.07 15.33 1.12
C HIS A 141 -1.38 16.60 1.92
N ASP A 142 -2.47 17.27 1.59
CA ASP A 142 -2.84 18.59 2.15
C ASP A 142 -3.45 18.53 3.56
N ASN A 143 -3.88 17.35 4.05
CA ASN A 143 -4.57 17.19 5.35
C ASN A 143 -3.72 16.43 6.39
N LYS A 144 -2.41 16.64 6.40
CA LYS A 144 -1.47 15.87 7.24
C LYS A 144 -1.63 16.16 8.74
N GLU A 145 -1.83 17.42 9.12
CA GLU A 145 -1.98 17.80 10.53
C GLU A 145 -3.22 17.17 11.16
N GLU A 146 -4.35 17.21 10.47
CA GLU A 146 -5.60 16.59 10.94
C GLU A 146 -5.48 15.06 10.97
N THR A 147 -4.87 14.46 9.96
CA THR A 147 -4.60 13.02 9.94
C THR A 147 -3.75 12.61 11.15
N LEU A 148 -2.66 13.33 11.45
CA LEU A 148 -1.83 13.07 12.62
C LEU A 148 -2.59 13.26 13.94
N ARG A 149 -3.40 14.32 14.05
CA ARG A 149 -4.22 14.57 15.23
C ARG A 149 -5.18 13.41 15.51
N VAL A 150 -5.91 12.94 14.48
CA VAL A 150 -6.86 11.83 14.62
C VAL A 150 -6.13 10.52 14.97
N TYR A 151 -4.96 10.29 14.40
CA TYR A 151 -4.14 9.13 14.78
C TYR A 151 -3.74 9.17 16.25
N GLY A 152 -3.26 10.30 16.75
CA GLY A 152 -2.83 10.45 18.15
C GLY A 152 -3.96 10.43 19.18
N GLU A 153 -5.16 10.93 18.80
CA GLU A 153 -6.28 11.05 19.72
C GLU A 153 -7.26 9.86 19.70
N THR A 154 -7.33 9.15 18.56
CA THR A 154 -8.42 8.18 18.32
C THR A 154 -7.94 6.81 17.85
N ILE A 155 -6.93 6.77 16.96
CA ILE A 155 -6.52 5.52 16.30
C ILE A 155 -5.43 4.80 17.11
N ILE A 156 -4.51 5.56 17.70
CA ILE A 156 -3.43 5.05 18.57
C ILE A 156 -3.63 5.69 19.96
N PRO A 157 -4.54 5.19 20.78
CA PRO A 157 -4.78 5.71 22.11
C PRO A 157 -3.64 5.42 23.09
#